data_dc17087412aed6ff03c278abcb50ca67
#
_entry.id   dc17087412aed6ff03c278abcb50ca67
#
_cell.length_a   1.000
_cell.length_b   1.000
_cell.length_c   1.000
_cell.angle_alpha   90.00
_cell.angle_beta   90.00
_cell.angle_gamma   90.00
#
_symmetry.space_group_name_H-M   'P 1'
#
loop_
_entity.id
_entity.type
_entity.pdbx_description
1 polymer ?
#
loop_
_entity_poly.entity_id
_entity_poly.type
_entity_poly.pdbx_seq_one_letter_code
_entity_poly.pdbx_strand_id
1 'polypeptide(L)'
;WFCCLVQEEKSMTQKRKIGLLIIVFVALICIYMWVRAWNQSEQAQANTMIRITDTEGDKIKKIALNIENGELNFEKENGVWYDALDHDIPINQSIMNEIADTVGSISANRKLKNADEAKDYGLDVPIYTIEYTDDNDDVISVYFGNNTGDNIYATLEGEKSIYTVSSQVIEDLNYTEEDLIQLDDYPSIGSGNLEKAVITQNKNSVVYDSADETQTEQIIAIAGGLGAVQLSTTADYCAEEKELSEY
;
A
#
# COMPACT_ATOMS: atom_id res chain seq x y z
N TRP A 1 -16.42 65.77 52.78
CA TRP A 1 -15.10 65.83 52.14
C TRP A 1 -14.32 64.52 52.34
N PHE A 2 -14.39 63.92 53.52
CA PHE A 2 -13.68 62.68 53.81
C PHE A 2 -14.25 61.45 53.04
N CYS A 3 -15.54 61.47 52.74
CA CYS A 3 -16.21 60.39 52.01
C CYS A 3 -15.87 60.36 50.54
N CYS A 4 -15.55 61.51 49.90
CA CYS A 4 -15.16 61.62 48.49
C CYS A 4 -13.75 61.10 48.21
N LEU A 5 -12.82 61.34 49.19
CA LEU A 5 -11.42 60.84 49.05
C LEU A 5 -11.30 59.35 49.17
N VAL A 6 -12.11 58.71 50.02
CA VAL A 6 -12.10 57.23 50.14
C VAL A 6 -12.65 56.53 48.87
N GLN A 7 -13.62 57.17 48.21
CA GLN A 7 -14.22 56.60 46.98
C GLN A 7 -13.29 56.71 45.76
N GLU A 8 -12.46 57.75 45.73
CA GLU A 8 -11.44 57.89 44.67
C GLU A 8 -10.29 56.90 44.80
N GLU A 9 -9.84 56.63 46.00
CA GLU A 9 -8.80 55.63 46.30
C GLU A 9 -9.27 54.21 45.98
N LYS A 10 -10.52 53.87 46.23
CA LYS A 10 -11.12 52.58 45.89
C LYS A 10 -11.32 52.40 44.40
N SER A 11 -11.61 53.46 43.66
CA SER A 11 -11.72 53.46 42.18
C SER A 11 -10.35 53.26 41.49
N MET A 12 -9.29 53.91 42.01
CA MET A 12 -7.95 53.80 41.45
C MET A 12 -7.34 52.43 41.66
N THR A 13 -7.59 51.75 42.79
CA THR A 13 -7.14 50.38 43.07
C THR A 13 -7.84 49.36 42.18
N GLN A 14 -9.12 49.49 41.88
CA GLN A 14 -9.85 48.61 40.97
C GLN A 14 -9.35 48.76 39.52
N LYS A 15 -9.15 49.98 39.05
CA LYS A 15 -8.59 50.21 37.68
C LYS A 15 -7.18 49.61 37.52
N ARG A 16 -6.34 49.67 38.54
CA ARG A 16 -5.00 49.03 38.54
C ARG A 16 -5.10 47.51 38.50
N LYS A 17 -6.04 46.89 39.27
CA LYS A 17 -6.28 45.43 39.28
C LYS A 17 -6.77 44.97 37.91
N ILE A 18 -7.68 45.69 37.27
CA ILE A 18 -8.20 45.40 35.93
C ILE A 18 -7.08 45.55 34.89
N GLY A 19 -6.24 46.59 34.97
CA GLY A 19 -5.08 46.76 34.12
C GLY A 19 -4.08 45.60 34.20
N LEU A 20 -3.79 45.13 35.42
CA LEU A 20 -2.91 43.99 35.65
C LEU A 20 -3.48 42.68 35.11
N LEU A 21 -4.80 42.46 35.23
CA LEU A 21 -5.53 41.33 34.67
C LEU A 21 -5.44 41.31 33.13
N ILE A 22 -5.61 42.48 32.51
CA ILE A 22 -5.48 42.61 31.05
C ILE A 22 -4.05 42.29 30.59
N ILE A 23 -3.02 42.76 31.30
CA ILE A 23 -1.61 42.47 30.97
C ILE A 23 -1.33 40.95 31.08
N VAL A 24 -1.81 40.30 32.16
CA VAL A 24 -1.66 38.84 32.32
C VAL A 24 -2.38 38.09 31.21
N PHE A 25 -3.58 38.53 30.84
CA PHE A 25 -4.36 37.89 29.76
C PHE A 25 -3.66 38.01 28.40
N VAL A 26 -3.12 39.22 28.10
CA VAL A 26 -2.33 39.42 26.87
C VAL A 26 -1.08 38.58 26.89
N ALA A 27 -0.38 38.46 28.03
CA ALA A 27 0.81 37.61 28.17
C ALA A 27 0.46 36.13 27.90
N LEU A 28 -0.66 35.65 28.44
CA LEU A 28 -1.14 34.28 28.19
C LEU A 28 -1.47 34.01 26.73
N ILE A 29 -2.11 35.00 26.06
CA ILE A 29 -2.36 34.93 24.60
C ILE A 29 -1.03 34.88 23.83
N CYS A 30 -0.05 35.70 24.18
CA CYS A 30 1.26 35.67 23.53
C CYS A 30 1.98 34.33 23.72
N ILE A 31 1.96 33.77 24.94
CA ILE A 31 2.51 32.45 25.24
C ILE A 31 1.78 31.38 24.44
N TYR A 32 0.44 31.41 24.41
CA TYR A 32 -0.35 30.47 23.61
C TYR A 32 -0.03 30.55 22.12
N MET A 33 0.07 31.77 21.57
CA MET A 33 0.43 31.99 20.18
C MET A 33 1.84 31.49 19.87
N TRP A 34 2.79 31.72 20.80
CA TRP A 34 4.17 31.24 20.66
C TRP A 34 4.26 29.72 20.69
N VAL A 35 3.60 29.06 21.65
CA VAL A 35 3.51 27.58 21.74
C VAL A 35 2.81 27.00 20.51
N ARG A 36 1.73 27.63 20.05
CA ARG A 36 1.04 27.23 18.86
C ARG A 36 1.90 27.37 17.58
N ALA A 37 2.63 28.48 17.45
CA ALA A 37 3.54 28.70 16.32
C ALA A 37 4.70 27.69 16.36
N TRP A 38 5.19 27.35 17.55
CA TRP A 38 6.26 26.33 17.69
C TRP A 38 5.74 24.93 17.33
N ASN A 39 4.58 24.51 17.86
CA ASN A 39 3.95 23.25 17.44
C ASN A 39 3.63 23.22 15.93
N GLN A 40 3.20 24.33 15.34
CA GLN A 40 2.93 24.40 13.90
C GLN A 40 4.21 24.30 13.07
N SER A 41 5.34 24.82 13.54
CA SER A 41 6.63 24.67 12.85
C SER A 41 7.18 23.24 12.96
N GLU A 42 6.93 22.52 14.05
CA GLU A 42 7.27 21.10 14.17
C GLU A 42 6.35 20.22 13.29
N GLN A 43 5.05 20.52 13.22
CA GLN A 43 4.11 19.83 12.34
C GLN A 43 4.37 20.13 10.85
N ALA A 44 4.79 21.33 10.50
CA ALA A 44 5.14 21.67 9.12
C ALA A 44 6.45 20.99 8.66
N GLN A 45 7.39 20.72 9.57
CA GLN A 45 8.57 19.92 9.29
C GLN A 45 8.27 18.42 9.25
N ALA A 46 7.23 17.96 9.96
CA ALA A 46 6.75 16.58 9.90
C ALA A 46 5.97 16.26 8.62
N ASN A 47 5.44 17.27 7.93
CA ASN A 47 4.67 17.11 6.68
C ASN A 47 5.53 17.12 5.41
N THR A 48 6.84 17.17 5.51
CA THR A 48 7.71 16.96 4.35
C THR A 48 8.00 15.46 4.32
N MET A 49 7.28 14.72 3.47
CA MET A 49 7.56 13.31 3.23
C MET A 49 9.04 13.15 2.89
N ILE A 50 9.72 12.32 3.67
CA ILE A 50 11.14 12.04 3.49
C ILE A 50 11.22 10.75 2.68
N ARG A 51 11.68 10.80 1.43
CA ARG A 51 11.97 9.57 0.69
C ARG A 51 13.10 8.82 1.37
N ILE A 52 12.86 7.56 1.69
CA ILE A 52 13.87 6.64 2.25
C ILE A 52 14.37 5.67 1.17
N THR A 53 13.57 5.39 0.13
CA THR A 53 14.02 4.77 -1.11
C THR A 53 13.73 5.71 -2.28
N ASP A 54 14.61 5.78 -3.27
CA ASP A 54 14.48 6.69 -4.42
C ASP A 54 15.03 6.02 -5.69
N THR A 55 14.42 4.91 -6.06
CA THR A 55 14.74 4.13 -7.27
C THR A 55 13.48 4.03 -8.12
N GLU A 56 13.56 4.34 -9.41
CA GLU A 56 12.46 4.14 -10.35
C GLU A 56 12.19 2.64 -10.51
N GLY A 57 10.91 2.21 -10.46
CA GLY A 57 10.53 0.78 -10.45
C GLY A 57 10.98 0.02 -11.70
N ASP A 58 11.13 0.71 -12.84
CA ASP A 58 11.64 0.11 -14.07
C ASP A 58 13.14 -0.27 -14.00
N LYS A 59 13.89 0.37 -13.10
CA LYS A 59 15.31 0.10 -12.82
C LYS A 59 15.54 -0.99 -11.79
N ILE A 60 14.49 -1.46 -11.14
CA ILE A 60 14.59 -2.56 -10.18
C ILE A 60 14.58 -3.88 -10.95
N LYS A 61 15.51 -4.77 -10.62
CA LYS A 61 15.66 -6.07 -11.29
C LYS A 61 15.47 -7.28 -10.37
N LYS A 62 15.53 -7.09 -9.04
CA LYS A 62 15.20 -8.13 -8.06
C LYS A 62 14.42 -7.51 -6.91
N ILE A 63 13.48 -8.26 -6.39
CA ILE A 63 12.69 -7.89 -5.21
C ILE A 63 12.57 -9.11 -4.31
N ALA A 64 12.88 -8.94 -3.03
CA ALA A 64 12.61 -9.91 -1.98
C ALA A 64 11.74 -9.24 -0.91
N LEU A 65 10.58 -9.82 -0.66
CA LEU A 65 9.63 -9.39 0.38
C LEU A 65 9.57 -10.46 1.45
N ASN A 66 9.80 -10.10 2.70
CA ASN A 66 9.51 -10.93 3.85
C ASN A 66 8.53 -10.17 4.75
N ILE A 67 7.25 -10.43 4.53
CA ILE A 67 6.12 -9.74 5.15
C ILE A 67 5.11 -10.76 5.70
N GLU A 68 3.90 -10.34 6.07
CA GLU A 68 2.93 -11.17 6.81
C GLU A 68 2.60 -12.50 6.13
N ASN A 69 2.48 -12.52 4.79
CA ASN A 69 2.14 -13.71 4.00
C ASN A 69 3.36 -14.62 3.69
N GLY A 70 4.55 -14.25 4.16
CA GLY A 70 5.76 -15.03 4.01
C GLY A 70 6.82 -14.37 3.15
N GLU A 71 7.70 -15.18 2.58
CA GLU A 71 8.80 -14.73 1.75
C GLU A 71 8.45 -14.90 0.28
N LEU A 72 8.55 -13.81 -0.50
CA LEU A 72 8.35 -13.77 -1.93
C LEU A 72 9.60 -13.21 -2.59
N ASN A 73 10.10 -13.87 -3.62
CA ASN A 73 11.32 -13.50 -4.31
C ASN A 73 11.08 -13.42 -5.81
N PHE A 74 11.41 -12.29 -6.41
CA PHE A 74 11.21 -12.04 -7.84
C PHE A 74 12.47 -11.54 -8.51
N GLU A 75 12.64 -11.90 -9.77
CA GLU A 75 13.68 -11.35 -10.62
C GLU A 75 13.14 -10.95 -11.99
N LYS A 76 13.77 -9.92 -12.58
CA LYS A 76 13.36 -9.32 -13.84
C LYS A 76 14.39 -9.65 -14.91
N GLU A 77 13.97 -10.37 -15.92
CA GLU A 77 14.79 -10.70 -17.09
C GLU A 77 14.19 -10.10 -18.36
N ASN A 78 14.98 -9.37 -19.12
CA ASN A 78 14.55 -8.72 -20.37
C ASN A 78 13.27 -7.88 -20.24
N GLY A 79 13.04 -7.30 -19.05
CA GLY A 79 11.86 -6.47 -18.76
C GLY A 79 10.62 -7.23 -18.30
N VAL A 80 10.71 -8.55 -18.12
CA VAL A 80 9.64 -9.43 -17.64
C VAL A 80 9.99 -9.94 -16.25
N TRP A 81 9.04 -9.89 -15.33
CA TRP A 81 9.16 -10.41 -13.97
C TRP A 81 8.87 -11.90 -13.91
N TYR A 82 9.65 -12.61 -13.15
CA TYR A 82 9.51 -14.04 -12.84
C TYR A 82 9.58 -14.26 -11.35
N ASP A 83 8.93 -15.33 -10.87
CA ASP A 83 9.25 -15.88 -9.56
C ASP A 83 10.68 -16.43 -9.60
N ALA A 84 11.50 -16.11 -8.59
CA ALA A 84 12.91 -16.45 -8.57
C ALA A 84 13.17 -17.96 -8.31
N LEU A 85 12.16 -18.68 -7.80
CA LEU A 85 12.24 -20.11 -7.50
C LEU A 85 11.64 -20.96 -8.61
N ASP A 86 10.60 -20.45 -9.28
CA ASP A 86 9.88 -21.16 -10.34
C ASP A 86 9.47 -20.21 -11.48
N HIS A 87 10.26 -20.17 -12.54
CA HIS A 87 10.00 -19.32 -13.72
C HIS A 87 8.79 -19.75 -14.57
N ASP A 88 8.22 -20.92 -14.29
CA ASP A 88 7.05 -21.42 -15.02
C ASP A 88 5.75 -20.80 -14.45
N ILE A 89 5.79 -20.18 -13.26
CA ILE A 89 4.66 -19.44 -12.68
C ILE A 89 4.36 -18.20 -13.54
N PRO A 90 3.14 -18.09 -14.10
CA PRO A 90 2.77 -16.93 -14.91
C PRO A 90 2.48 -15.72 -13.98
N ILE A 91 3.47 -14.88 -13.77
CA ILE A 91 3.39 -13.72 -12.88
C ILE A 91 2.67 -12.53 -13.56
N ASN A 92 1.76 -11.89 -12.84
CA ASN A 92 1.07 -10.68 -13.28
C ASN A 92 2.03 -9.48 -13.33
N GLN A 93 2.43 -9.09 -14.53
CA GLN A 93 3.40 -8.04 -14.77
C GLN A 93 2.95 -6.66 -14.29
N SER A 94 1.64 -6.39 -14.31
CA SER A 94 1.10 -5.10 -13.84
C SER A 94 1.25 -4.96 -12.35
N ILE A 95 0.89 -6.00 -11.58
CA ILE A 95 1.05 -6.00 -10.12
C ILE A 95 2.53 -5.92 -9.74
N MET A 96 3.39 -6.66 -10.43
CA MET A 96 4.83 -6.60 -10.17
C MET A 96 5.44 -5.23 -10.43
N ASN A 97 4.98 -4.51 -11.44
CA ASN A 97 5.43 -3.14 -11.66
C ASN A 97 4.93 -2.19 -10.56
N GLU A 98 3.71 -2.36 -10.05
CA GLU A 98 3.20 -1.60 -8.91
C GLU A 98 4.00 -1.88 -7.63
N ILE A 99 4.35 -3.14 -7.38
CA ILE A 99 5.25 -3.53 -6.27
C ILE A 99 6.60 -2.85 -6.42
N ALA A 100 7.19 -2.91 -7.62
CA ALA A 100 8.49 -2.28 -7.90
C ALA A 100 8.46 -0.75 -7.68
N ASP A 101 7.41 -0.07 -8.13
CA ASP A 101 7.21 1.36 -7.89
C ASP A 101 7.05 1.67 -6.40
N THR A 102 6.34 0.82 -5.67
CA THR A 102 6.12 0.97 -4.23
C THR A 102 7.41 0.81 -3.44
N VAL A 103 8.17 -0.27 -3.67
CA VAL A 103 9.43 -0.51 -2.93
C VAL A 103 10.51 0.51 -3.30
N GLY A 104 10.49 0.99 -4.55
CA GLY A 104 11.41 2.03 -5.03
C GLY A 104 11.13 3.43 -4.51
N SER A 105 9.92 3.70 -3.96
CA SER A 105 9.48 5.04 -3.56
C SER A 105 8.94 5.14 -2.13
N ILE A 106 9.40 4.29 -1.22
CA ILE A 106 8.98 4.31 0.19
C ILE A 106 9.32 5.66 0.81
N SER A 107 8.32 6.26 1.45
CA SER A 107 8.44 7.57 2.08
C SER A 107 8.13 7.49 3.57
N ALA A 108 8.93 8.18 4.36
CA ALA A 108 8.73 8.31 5.79
C ALA A 108 7.93 9.57 6.13
N ASN A 109 7.03 9.43 7.09
CA ASN A 109 6.31 10.54 7.68
C ASN A 109 7.23 11.42 8.54
N ARG A 110 8.23 10.79 9.17
CA ARG A 110 9.16 11.48 10.06
C ARG A 110 10.46 10.69 10.22
N LYS A 111 11.58 11.42 10.32
CA LYS A 111 12.85 10.93 10.85
C LYS A 111 12.94 11.25 12.34
N LEU A 112 13.25 10.27 13.18
CA LEU A 112 13.38 10.48 14.62
C LEU A 112 14.62 11.32 14.93
N LYS A 113 14.42 12.35 15.76
CA LYS A 113 15.53 13.15 16.33
C LYS A 113 15.93 12.51 17.65
N ASN A 114 17.23 12.26 17.84
CA ASN A 114 17.78 11.63 19.06
C ASN A 114 17.11 10.27 19.34
N ALA A 115 17.04 9.41 18.32
CA ALA A 115 16.54 8.06 18.48
C ALA A 115 17.41 7.28 19.50
N ASP A 116 16.73 6.44 20.28
CA ASP A 116 17.38 5.46 21.15
C ASP A 116 18.01 4.32 20.33
N GLU A 117 18.39 3.21 20.94
CA GLU A 117 18.97 2.08 20.22
C GLU A 117 17.93 1.37 19.34
N ALA A 118 18.36 0.80 18.21
CA ALA A 118 17.48 0.12 17.24
C ALA A 118 16.55 -0.93 17.87
N LYS A 119 17.04 -1.62 18.92
CA LYS A 119 16.26 -2.61 19.67
C LYS A 119 14.99 -2.04 20.33
N ASP A 120 15.01 -0.75 20.72
CA ASP A 120 13.88 -0.12 21.39
C ASP A 120 12.71 0.11 20.43
N TYR A 121 12.98 -0.02 19.13
CA TYR A 121 12.03 0.10 18.03
C TYR A 121 11.75 -1.24 17.33
N GLY A 122 12.34 -2.35 17.83
CA GLY A 122 12.21 -3.68 17.22
C GLY A 122 13.00 -3.86 15.93
N LEU A 123 14.01 -3.02 15.67
CA LEU A 123 14.79 -3.02 14.43
C LEU A 123 16.08 -3.87 14.53
N ASP A 124 16.39 -4.43 15.68
CA ASP A 124 17.45 -5.43 15.87
C ASP A 124 17.01 -6.83 15.43
N VAL A 125 15.70 -7.09 15.48
CA VAL A 125 15.04 -8.27 14.91
C VAL A 125 13.82 -7.77 14.16
N PRO A 126 13.97 -7.30 12.92
CA PRO A 126 12.87 -6.70 12.15
C PRO A 126 11.74 -7.69 11.93
N ILE A 127 10.50 -7.19 12.01
CA ILE A 127 9.29 -7.98 11.79
C ILE A 127 9.10 -8.23 10.28
N TYR A 128 9.40 -7.21 9.46
CA TYR A 128 9.30 -7.29 8.00
C TYR A 128 10.58 -6.76 7.36
N THR A 129 10.91 -7.29 6.21
CA THR A 129 12.06 -6.86 5.42
C THR A 129 11.66 -6.72 3.97
N ILE A 130 12.03 -5.59 3.37
CA ILE A 130 11.93 -5.36 1.93
C ILE A 130 13.34 -5.17 1.42
N GLU A 131 13.74 -5.98 0.45
CA GLU A 131 15.02 -5.86 -0.23
C GLU A 131 14.77 -5.75 -1.74
N TYR A 132 15.50 -4.88 -2.40
CA TYR A 132 15.51 -4.85 -3.85
C TYR A 132 16.91 -4.56 -4.40
N THR A 133 17.18 -5.03 -5.61
CA THR A 133 18.42 -4.76 -6.34
C THR A 133 18.10 -3.94 -7.57
N ASP A 134 18.82 -2.85 -7.79
CA ASP A 134 18.65 -1.99 -8.95
C ASP A 134 19.47 -2.46 -10.16
N ASP A 135 19.42 -1.71 -11.26
CA ASP A 135 20.14 -1.98 -12.51
C ASP A 135 21.67 -1.77 -12.41
N ASN A 136 22.15 -1.11 -11.34
CA ASN A 136 23.57 -0.92 -11.03
C ASN A 136 24.15 -2.03 -10.13
N ASP A 137 23.35 -3.04 -9.76
CA ASP A 137 23.66 -4.06 -8.77
C ASP A 137 23.71 -3.54 -7.32
N ASP A 138 23.20 -2.32 -7.05
CA ASP A 138 23.07 -1.81 -5.70
C ASP A 138 21.89 -2.50 -4.99
N VAL A 139 22.15 -3.03 -3.79
CA VAL A 139 21.14 -3.70 -2.96
C VAL A 139 20.68 -2.72 -1.88
N ILE A 140 19.38 -2.51 -1.80
CA ILE A 140 18.73 -1.65 -0.83
C ILE A 140 17.82 -2.50 0.04
N SER A 141 18.10 -2.55 1.36
CA SER A 141 17.30 -3.29 2.33
C SER A 141 16.64 -2.32 3.30
N VAL A 142 15.34 -2.43 3.47
CA VAL A 142 14.52 -1.66 4.42
C VAL A 142 13.99 -2.61 5.48
N TYR A 143 14.30 -2.35 6.73
CA TYR A 143 13.89 -3.11 7.88
C TYR A 143 12.75 -2.42 8.61
N PHE A 144 11.72 -3.16 8.97
CA PHE A 144 10.56 -2.66 9.70
C PHE A 144 10.44 -3.37 11.06
N GLY A 145 10.28 -2.55 12.10
CA GLY A 145 10.20 -3.01 13.49
C GLY A 145 8.80 -2.90 14.06
N ASN A 146 8.69 -2.34 15.28
CA ASN A 146 7.43 -2.24 16.00
C ASN A 146 6.46 -1.23 15.38
N ASN A 147 5.17 -1.51 15.49
CA ASN A 147 4.11 -0.56 15.14
C ASN A 147 4.02 0.60 16.15
N THR A 148 3.65 1.78 15.67
CA THR A 148 3.41 2.97 16.47
C THR A 148 2.21 3.75 15.95
N GLY A 149 1.00 3.41 16.43
CA GLY A 149 -0.27 3.89 15.88
C GLY A 149 -0.47 3.39 14.45
N ASP A 150 -0.75 4.30 13.51
CA ASP A 150 -0.92 3.99 12.09
C ASP A 150 0.42 3.92 11.32
N ASN A 151 1.54 3.89 12.05
CA ASN A 151 2.88 3.84 11.47
C ASN A 151 3.68 2.66 12.01
N ILE A 152 4.75 2.34 11.31
CA ILE A 152 5.75 1.35 11.68
C ILE A 152 7.14 2.01 11.71
N TYR A 153 7.99 1.62 12.65
CA TYR A 153 9.37 2.07 12.64
C TYR A 153 10.15 1.38 11.53
N ALA A 154 11.01 2.15 10.85
CA ALA A 154 11.82 1.63 9.75
C ALA A 154 13.25 2.19 9.80
N THR A 155 14.18 1.44 9.23
CA THR A 155 15.56 1.86 8.95
C THR A 155 16.06 1.21 7.66
N LEU A 156 17.06 1.82 7.03
CA LEU A 156 17.78 1.19 5.93
C LEU A 156 19.02 0.45 6.46
N GLU A 157 19.41 -0.58 5.75
CA GLU A 157 20.64 -1.30 6.07
C GLU A 157 21.85 -0.36 6.09
N GLY A 158 22.68 -0.50 7.12
CA GLY A 158 23.88 0.34 7.30
C GLY A 158 23.59 1.76 7.81
N GLU A 159 22.35 2.21 7.91
CA GLU A 159 21.98 3.50 8.47
C GLU A 159 21.74 3.42 10.00
N LYS A 160 21.99 4.56 10.65
CA LYS A 160 21.62 4.75 12.07
C LYS A 160 20.32 5.54 12.23
N SER A 161 19.77 5.99 11.12
CA SER A 161 18.56 6.79 11.12
C SER A 161 17.35 5.91 11.31
N ILE A 162 16.45 6.30 12.23
CA ILE A 162 15.17 5.63 12.43
C ILE A 162 14.07 6.54 11.92
N TYR A 163 13.15 5.95 11.20
CA TYR A 163 12.03 6.61 10.54
C TYR A 163 10.71 6.06 11.06
N THR A 164 9.62 6.79 10.86
CA THR A 164 8.26 6.27 10.91
C THR A 164 7.67 6.30 9.53
N VAL A 165 7.21 5.16 9.05
CA VAL A 165 6.57 4.94 7.75
C VAL A 165 5.11 4.59 8.00
N SER A 166 4.18 4.91 7.09
CA SER A 166 2.80 4.44 7.19
C SER A 166 2.76 2.91 7.14
N SER A 167 1.99 2.28 8.03
CA SER A 167 1.78 0.82 8.00
C SER A 167 1.09 0.36 6.70
N GLN A 168 0.44 1.28 5.98
CA GLN A 168 -0.18 1.03 4.69
C GLN A 168 0.80 0.46 3.66
N VAL A 169 2.08 0.81 3.74
CA VAL A 169 3.12 0.28 2.84
C VAL A 169 3.26 -1.24 2.95
N ILE A 170 3.09 -1.79 4.15
CA ILE A 170 3.11 -3.25 4.36
C ILE A 170 1.82 -3.88 3.81
N GLU A 171 0.67 -3.23 4.05
CA GLU A 171 -0.62 -3.69 3.55
C GLU A 171 -0.66 -3.70 2.01
N ASP A 172 -0.11 -2.66 1.37
CA ASP A 172 -0.04 -2.53 -0.09
C ASP A 172 0.90 -3.56 -0.75
N LEU A 173 1.81 -4.16 0.02
CA LEU A 173 2.76 -5.19 -0.44
C LEU A 173 2.39 -6.60 0.04
N ASN A 174 1.30 -6.74 0.81
CA ASN A 174 0.92 -8.00 1.46
C ASN A 174 0.17 -8.95 0.52
N TYR A 175 0.83 -9.34 -0.56
CA TYR A 175 0.34 -10.32 -1.52
C TYR A 175 0.66 -11.75 -1.08
N THR A 176 -0.18 -12.69 -1.47
CA THR A 176 0.17 -14.11 -1.55
C THR A 176 0.72 -14.42 -2.95
N GLU A 177 1.39 -15.54 -3.11
CA GLU A 177 1.80 -16.01 -4.43
C GLU A 177 0.60 -16.16 -5.39
N GLU A 178 -0.55 -16.65 -4.90
CA GLU A 178 -1.79 -16.80 -5.68
C GLU A 178 -2.32 -15.46 -6.20
N ASP A 179 -2.18 -14.37 -5.43
CA ASP A 179 -2.62 -13.03 -5.84
C ASP A 179 -1.78 -12.48 -7.00
N LEU A 180 -0.58 -13.01 -7.17
CA LEU A 180 0.39 -12.58 -8.17
C LEU A 180 0.34 -13.39 -9.47
N ILE A 181 -0.43 -14.48 -9.50
CA ILE A 181 -0.56 -15.31 -10.71
C ILE A 181 -1.41 -14.57 -11.74
N GLN A 182 -0.91 -14.52 -12.97
CA GLN A 182 -1.67 -14.03 -14.11
C GLN A 182 -2.70 -15.07 -14.54
N LEU A 183 -3.97 -14.77 -14.37
CA LEU A 183 -5.03 -15.62 -14.87
C LEU A 183 -5.11 -15.55 -16.39
N ASP A 184 -5.54 -16.66 -17.00
CA ASP A 184 -5.82 -16.72 -18.43
C ASP A 184 -6.91 -15.71 -18.83
N ASP A 185 -6.81 -15.20 -20.04
CA ASP A 185 -7.86 -14.35 -20.61
C ASP A 185 -9.09 -15.20 -20.96
N TYR A 186 -10.19 -14.94 -20.27
CA TYR A 186 -11.47 -15.54 -20.62
C TYR A 186 -12.11 -14.76 -21.79
N PRO A 187 -12.49 -15.44 -22.89
CA PRO A 187 -13.02 -14.75 -24.05
C PRO A 187 -14.33 -14.02 -23.76
N SER A 188 -14.47 -12.81 -24.29
CA SER A 188 -15.71 -12.05 -24.20
C SER A 188 -16.79 -12.68 -25.06
N ILE A 189 -17.67 -13.48 -24.45
CA ILE A 189 -18.76 -14.18 -25.12
C ILE A 189 -20.06 -13.41 -24.93
N GLY A 190 -20.74 -13.15 -26.05
CA GLY A 190 -22.04 -12.51 -26.08
C GLY A 190 -22.92 -13.07 -27.21
N SER A 191 -24.21 -12.74 -27.20
CA SER A 191 -25.15 -13.21 -28.22
C SER A 191 -24.83 -12.75 -29.64
N GLY A 192 -23.97 -11.73 -29.80
CA GLY A 192 -23.55 -11.21 -31.11
C GLY A 192 -22.30 -11.91 -31.68
N ASN A 193 -21.60 -12.72 -30.89
CA ASN A 193 -20.36 -13.40 -31.32
C ASN A 193 -20.35 -14.92 -31.05
N LEU A 194 -21.39 -15.47 -30.39
CA LEU A 194 -21.55 -16.90 -30.22
C LEU A 194 -22.25 -17.47 -31.44
N GLU A 195 -21.48 -18.11 -32.33
CA GLU A 195 -22.02 -18.72 -33.53
C GLU A 195 -22.61 -20.11 -33.27
N LYS A 196 -21.93 -20.91 -32.43
CA LYS A 196 -22.32 -22.29 -32.18
C LYS A 196 -21.93 -22.72 -30.77
N ALA A 197 -22.84 -23.50 -30.14
CA ALA A 197 -22.55 -24.15 -28.86
C ALA A 197 -22.86 -25.65 -28.95
N VAL A 198 -21.98 -26.48 -28.39
CA VAL A 198 -22.20 -27.93 -28.26
C VAL A 198 -22.21 -28.24 -26.76
N ILE A 199 -23.35 -28.66 -26.24
CA ILE A 199 -23.50 -29.06 -24.85
C ILE A 199 -23.53 -30.57 -24.76
N THR A 200 -22.52 -31.17 -24.10
CA THR A 200 -22.47 -32.62 -23.89
C THR A 200 -22.74 -32.96 -22.45
N GLN A 201 -23.73 -33.83 -22.21
CA GLN A 201 -24.06 -34.35 -20.89
C GLN A 201 -24.31 -35.87 -21.00
N ASN A 202 -23.67 -36.67 -20.19
CA ASN A 202 -23.82 -38.14 -20.15
C ASN A 202 -23.67 -38.80 -21.54
N LYS A 203 -22.69 -38.39 -22.34
CA LYS A 203 -22.40 -38.81 -23.71
C LYS A 203 -23.46 -38.41 -24.75
N ASN A 204 -24.45 -37.63 -24.40
CA ASN A 204 -25.41 -37.03 -25.33
C ASN A 204 -25.02 -35.61 -25.59
N SER A 205 -24.87 -35.25 -26.87
CA SER A 205 -24.53 -33.88 -27.29
C SER A 205 -25.74 -33.22 -27.98
N VAL A 206 -25.98 -31.97 -27.59
CA VAL A 206 -26.94 -31.10 -28.26
C VAL A 206 -26.19 -29.95 -28.87
N VAL A 207 -26.52 -29.63 -30.11
CA VAL A 207 -25.86 -28.53 -30.87
C VAL A 207 -26.87 -27.39 -30.98
N TYR A 208 -26.44 -26.21 -30.64
CA TYR A 208 -27.15 -24.97 -30.87
C TYR A 208 -26.36 -24.12 -31.88
N ASP A 209 -27.05 -23.57 -32.88
CA ASP A 209 -26.47 -22.83 -33.98
C ASP A 209 -27.18 -21.50 -34.16
N SER A 210 -26.45 -20.39 -34.17
CA SER A 210 -27.02 -19.05 -34.30
C SER A 210 -27.65 -18.79 -35.68
N ALA A 211 -27.30 -19.60 -36.69
CA ALA A 211 -27.89 -19.53 -38.00
C ALA A 211 -29.33 -20.14 -38.04
N ASP A 212 -29.71 -20.91 -37.04
CA ASP A 212 -31.06 -21.43 -36.87
C ASP A 212 -31.94 -20.46 -36.06
N GLU A 213 -32.79 -19.70 -36.71
CA GLU A 213 -33.68 -18.70 -36.09
C GLU A 213 -34.55 -19.30 -34.97
N THR A 214 -34.85 -20.62 -35.01
CA THR A 214 -35.64 -21.30 -33.97
C THR A 214 -34.86 -21.49 -32.66
N GLN A 215 -33.53 -21.35 -32.67
CA GLN A 215 -32.64 -21.54 -31.55
C GLN A 215 -32.11 -20.22 -30.97
N THR A 216 -32.57 -19.07 -31.42
CA THR A 216 -32.10 -17.74 -31.04
C THR A 216 -32.15 -17.52 -29.52
N GLU A 217 -33.25 -17.91 -28.87
CA GLU A 217 -33.43 -17.76 -27.43
C GLU A 217 -32.38 -18.60 -26.64
N GLN A 218 -32.10 -19.81 -27.11
CA GLN A 218 -31.12 -20.71 -26.49
C GLN A 218 -29.70 -20.17 -26.66
N ILE A 219 -29.37 -19.67 -27.83
CA ILE A 219 -28.06 -19.04 -28.09
C ILE A 219 -27.87 -17.81 -27.20
N ILE A 220 -28.88 -16.96 -27.04
CA ILE A 220 -28.82 -15.79 -26.14
C ILE A 220 -28.62 -16.24 -24.69
N ALA A 221 -29.35 -17.25 -24.23
CA ALA A 221 -29.23 -17.75 -22.86
C ALA A 221 -27.85 -18.38 -22.58
N ILE A 222 -27.35 -19.18 -23.52
CA ILE A 222 -26.02 -19.81 -23.43
C ILE A 222 -24.94 -18.72 -23.42
N ALA A 223 -25.01 -17.74 -24.33
CA ALA A 223 -24.06 -16.65 -24.40
C ALA A 223 -24.05 -15.80 -23.10
N GLY A 224 -25.26 -15.54 -22.54
CA GLY A 224 -25.38 -14.85 -21.27
C GLY A 224 -24.76 -15.61 -20.09
N GLY A 225 -24.91 -16.93 -20.05
CA GLY A 225 -24.28 -17.79 -19.05
C GLY A 225 -22.75 -17.82 -19.19
N LEU A 226 -22.25 -18.01 -20.40
CA LEU A 226 -20.81 -18.03 -20.66
C LEU A 226 -20.16 -16.66 -20.44
N GLY A 227 -20.82 -15.57 -20.86
CA GLY A 227 -20.29 -14.21 -20.66
C GLY A 227 -20.27 -13.74 -19.20
N ALA A 228 -20.95 -14.46 -18.30
CA ALA A 228 -20.92 -14.20 -16.87
C ALA A 228 -19.81 -14.96 -16.11
N VAL A 229 -19.07 -15.82 -16.81
CA VAL A 229 -17.96 -16.56 -16.20
C VAL A 229 -16.81 -15.60 -15.87
N GLN A 230 -16.29 -15.71 -14.66
CA GLN A 230 -15.11 -14.99 -14.19
C GLN A 230 -14.12 -16.00 -13.64
N LEU A 231 -12.87 -15.90 -14.09
CA LEU A 231 -11.77 -16.66 -13.51
C LEU A 231 -11.38 -16.00 -12.19
N SER A 232 -11.19 -16.77 -11.13
CA SER A 232 -10.85 -16.28 -9.80
C SER A 232 -9.51 -16.80 -9.29
N THR A 233 -9.09 -17.97 -9.75
CA THR A 233 -7.84 -18.60 -9.32
C THR A 233 -7.38 -19.62 -10.37
N THR A 234 -6.12 -19.98 -10.33
CA THR A 234 -5.52 -21.03 -11.16
C THR A 234 -5.53 -22.34 -10.40
N ALA A 235 -6.00 -23.43 -11.02
CA ALA A 235 -5.92 -24.78 -10.47
C ALA A 235 -4.55 -25.42 -10.72
N ASP A 236 -4.00 -25.19 -11.91
CA ASP A 236 -2.71 -25.68 -12.34
C ASP A 236 -2.20 -24.81 -13.49
N TYR A 237 -1.03 -24.17 -13.34
CA TYR A 237 -0.42 -23.30 -14.37
C TYR A 237 0.50 -24.07 -15.32
N CYS A 238 0.78 -25.36 -15.06
CA CYS A 238 1.60 -26.24 -15.88
C CYS A 238 0.84 -27.49 -16.39
N ALA A 239 -0.51 -27.45 -16.40
CA ALA A 239 -1.34 -28.60 -16.77
C ALA A 239 -1.03 -29.09 -18.20
N GLU A 240 -0.74 -30.38 -18.37
CA GLU A 240 -0.62 -30.99 -19.68
C GLU A 240 -2.03 -31.26 -20.29
N GLU A 241 -2.18 -31.15 -21.62
CA GLU A 241 -3.45 -31.33 -22.32
C GLU A 241 -4.19 -32.64 -21.94
N LYS A 242 -3.44 -33.70 -21.65
CA LYS A 242 -4.03 -34.99 -21.19
C LYS A 242 -4.66 -34.92 -19.80
N GLU A 243 -4.20 -34.00 -18.94
CA GLU A 243 -4.67 -33.82 -17.56
C GLU A 243 -5.95 -32.97 -17.53
N LEU A 244 -6.11 -32.02 -18.45
CA LEU A 244 -7.32 -31.17 -18.59
C LEU A 244 -8.61 -31.98 -18.81
N SER A 245 -8.52 -33.26 -19.19
CA SER A 245 -9.68 -34.15 -19.34
C SER A 245 -10.22 -34.70 -18.02
N GLU A 246 -9.53 -34.50 -16.92
CA GLU A 246 -9.88 -34.97 -15.58
C GLU A 246 -10.57 -33.92 -14.72
N TYR A 247 -10.63 -32.67 -15.18
CA TYR A 247 -11.30 -31.55 -14.48
C TYR A 247 -12.72 -31.28 -14.94
#